data_277ecd3d4c1b7639f017bea4e9871d48
#
_entry.id   277ecd3d4c1b7639f017bea4e9871d48
#
_cell.length_a   1.000
_cell.length_b   1.000
_cell.length_c   1.000
_cell.angle_alpha   90.00
_cell.angle_beta   90.00
_cell.angle_gamma   90.00
#
_symmetry.space_group_name_H-M   'P 1'
#
loop_
_entity.id
_entity.type
_entity.pdbx_description
1 polymer ?
#
loop_
_entity_poly.entity_id
_entity_poly.type
_entity_poly.pdbx_seq_one_letter_code
_entity_poly.pdbx_strand_id
1 'polypeptide(L)'
;KEELPDAYAVICPCRPDSSYPFSQLAGVGVVFKLIHALCIEMGLGSAYLDYLDLVALGTVADVVPLVDENRVIVSFGIQKIMSTANVGRRKLMENCNYSNKPITSWTIGFVFAPRINAAGRIGDARIAVRLLTTYDEEEANNIVVLLNNENKLRQSTEVEILSEAVSIIDSDESYLKDKVLIVAGEKWHHGVIGIVASRITEKYHKPCILFSKEDMIAKGSGRSIEGFDLFKALCHCRELIDKFGGHELAAGLTVSVDNLPAFRKMINEYADSILNEEDMIPKLEIDAGIDREDLSIKNIMDLNSL
;
A
#
# COMPACT_ATOMS: atom_id res chain seq x y z
N LYS A 1 -7.36 7.40 16.25
CA LYS A 1 -7.34 8.75 16.89
C LYS A 1 -8.30 8.70 18.07
N GLU A 2 -7.89 9.21 19.20
CA GLU A 2 -8.73 9.28 20.41
C GLU A 2 -9.88 10.28 20.26
N GLU A 3 -9.71 11.27 19.39
CA GLU A 3 -10.74 12.26 19.08
C GLU A 3 -11.12 12.25 17.59
N LEU A 4 -12.42 12.33 17.33
CA LEU A 4 -12.94 12.47 15.98
C LEU A 4 -12.68 13.90 15.46
N PRO A 5 -12.47 14.07 14.14
CA PRO A 5 -12.37 15.40 13.55
C PRO A 5 -13.70 16.15 13.73
N ASP A 6 -13.61 17.48 13.90
CA ASP A 6 -14.75 18.38 13.89
C ASP A 6 -15.33 18.47 12.46
N ALA A 7 -16.26 17.58 12.15
CA ALA A 7 -16.89 17.43 10.84
C ALA A 7 -18.38 17.18 11.00
N TYR A 8 -19.17 17.53 9.98
CA TYR A 8 -20.62 17.31 9.96
C TYR A 8 -20.97 15.83 10.23
N ALA A 9 -20.23 14.89 9.63
CA ALA A 9 -20.33 13.46 9.87
C ALA A 9 -19.00 12.77 9.63
N VAL A 10 -18.74 11.68 10.36
CA VAL A 10 -17.56 10.82 10.18
C VAL A 10 -18.04 9.40 9.91
N ILE A 11 -17.78 8.93 8.68
CA ILE A 11 -18.13 7.57 8.24
C ILE A 11 -16.84 6.75 8.21
N CYS A 12 -16.71 5.81 9.13
CA CYS A 12 -15.56 4.92 9.22
C CYS A 12 -15.98 3.57 9.82
N PRO A 13 -16.01 2.49 9.02
CA PRO A 13 -16.40 1.17 9.49
C PRO A 13 -15.51 0.60 10.60
N CYS A 14 -14.23 1.06 10.66
CA CYS A 14 -13.26 0.59 11.65
C CYS A 14 -13.41 1.21 13.05
N ARG A 15 -14.37 2.11 13.26
CA ARG A 15 -14.60 2.72 14.58
C ARG A 15 -15.10 1.68 15.58
N PRO A 16 -14.65 1.73 16.85
CA PRO A 16 -15.12 0.80 17.89
C PRO A 16 -16.64 0.85 18.14
N ASP A 17 -17.27 2.01 17.87
CA ASP A 17 -18.71 2.23 18.02
C ASP A 17 -19.50 1.99 16.71
N SER A 18 -18.85 1.52 15.65
CA SER A 18 -19.52 1.18 14.39
C SER A 18 -20.28 -0.13 14.52
N SER A 19 -21.53 -0.11 14.05
CA SER A 19 -22.35 -1.32 13.90
C SER A 19 -22.28 -1.91 12.49
N TYR A 20 -21.46 -1.36 11.61
CA TYR A 20 -21.31 -1.87 10.25
C TYR A 20 -20.63 -3.24 10.26
N PRO A 21 -21.20 -4.27 9.61
CA PRO A 21 -20.73 -5.65 9.78
C PRO A 21 -19.37 -5.94 9.16
N PHE A 22 -18.92 -5.13 8.19
CA PHE A 22 -17.66 -5.33 7.49
C PHE A 22 -16.74 -4.12 7.62
N SER A 23 -15.72 -4.22 8.47
CA SER A 23 -14.81 -3.11 8.79
C SER A 23 -13.67 -2.90 7.78
N GLN A 24 -13.42 -3.86 6.87
CA GLN A 24 -12.24 -3.89 5.99
C GLN A 24 -12.48 -3.23 4.62
N LEU A 25 -13.47 -2.36 4.49
CA LEU A 25 -13.65 -1.58 3.27
C LEU A 25 -12.48 -0.60 3.06
N ALA A 26 -11.96 -0.55 1.84
CA ALA A 26 -11.10 0.55 1.41
C ALA A 26 -11.86 1.89 1.47
N GLY A 27 -11.14 3.02 1.57
CA GLY A 27 -11.78 4.35 1.58
C GLY A 27 -12.73 4.58 0.41
N VAL A 28 -12.37 4.12 -0.79
CA VAL A 28 -13.25 4.17 -1.98
C VAL A 28 -14.49 3.31 -1.82
N GLY A 29 -14.38 2.17 -1.13
CA GLY A 29 -15.52 1.29 -0.79
C GLY A 29 -16.50 1.98 0.15
N VAL A 30 -16.02 2.72 1.14
CA VAL A 30 -16.85 3.52 2.06
C VAL A 30 -17.62 4.60 1.28
N VAL A 31 -16.95 5.32 0.36
CA VAL A 31 -17.59 6.30 -0.52
C VAL A 31 -18.65 5.65 -1.41
N PHE A 32 -18.36 4.46 -1.94
CA PHE A 32 -19.32 3.69 -2.75
C PHE A 32 -20.60 3.34 -1.97
N LYS A 33 -20.46 2.93 -0.71
CA LYS A 33 -21.63 2.67 0.16
C LYS A 33 -22.43 3.93 0.44
N LEU A 34 -21.78 5.07 0.60
CA LEU A 34 -22.48 6.35 0.73
C LEU A 34 -23.24 6.70 -0.55
N ILE A 35 -22.62 6.54 -1.72
CA ILE A 35 -23.29 6.76 -3.02
C ILE A 35 -24.49 5.81 -3.16
N HIS A 36 -24.35 4.54 -2.78
CA HIS A 36 -25.44 3.56 -2.82
C HIS A 36 -26.62 4.02 -1.94
N ALA A 37 -26.34 4.43 -0.70
CA ALA A 37 -27.38 4.94 0.20
C ALA A 37 -28.09 6.18 -0.37
N LEU A 38 -27.35 7.11 -0.95
CA LEU A 38 -27.90 8.29 -1.62
C LEU A 38 -28.76 7.92 -2.83
N CYS A 39 -28.36 6.94 -3.63
CA CYS A 39 -29.16 6.46 -4.76
C CYS A 39 -30.50 5.86 -4.30
N ILE A 40 -30.50 5.14 -3.18
CA ILE A 40 -31.75 4.62 -2.59
C ILE A 40 -32.66 5.78 -2.16
N GLU A 41 -32.14 6.72 -1.39
CA GLU A 41 -32.86 7.85 -0.84
C GLU A 41 -33.45 8.76 -1.95
N MET A 42 -32.67 8.98 -3.00
CA MET A 42 -33.07 9.84 -4.12
C MET A 42 -33.84 9.11 -5.22
N GLY A 43 -34.10 7.81 -5.09
CA GLY A 43 -34.83 7.03 -6.10
C GLY A 43 -34.08 6.87 -7.43
N LEU A 44 -32.71 6.90 -7.41
CA LEU A 44 -31.85 6.80 -8.60
C LEU A 44 -31.58 5.34 -9.02
N GLY A 45 -32.23 4.37 -8.40
CA GLY A 45 -32.08 2.95 -8.74
C GLY A 45 -30.64 2.45 -8.63
N SER A 46 -30.14 1.82 -9.70
CA SER A 46 -28.81 1.20 -9.73
C SER A 46 -27.69 2.11 -10.23
N ALA A 47 -27.88 3.42 -10.27
CA ALA A 47 -26.86 4.37 -10.79
C ALA A 47 -25.49 4.28 -10.07
N TYR A 48 -25.47 3.88 -8.78
CA TYR A 48 -24.25 3.63 -8.04
C TYR A 48 -23.34 2.56 -8.68
N LEU A 49 -23.92 1.60 -9.41
CA LEU A 49 -23.15 0.55 -10.10
C LEU A 49 -22.26 1.09 -11.22
N ASP A 50 -22.49 2.32 -11.70
CA ASP A 50 -21.64 2.94 -12.71
C ASP A 50 -20.23 3.26 -12.21
N TYR A 51 -20.03 3.26 -10.89
CA TYR A 51 -18.73 3.51 -10.27
C TYR A 51 -17.96 2.24 -9.88
N LEU A 52 -18.51 1.03 -10.13
CA LEU A 52 -17.88 -0.23 -9.70
C LEU A 52 -16.47 -0.44 -10.25
N ASP A 53 -16.19 0.00 -11.48
CA ASP A 53 -14.86 -0.08 -12.08
C ASP A 53 -13.82 0.76 -11.29
N LEU A 54 -14.20 1.97 -10.90
CA LEU A 54 -13.35 2.86 -10.10
C LEU A 54 -13.17 2.30 -8.67
N VAL A 55 -14.23 1.77 -8.09
CA VAL A 55 -14.18 1.20 -6.73
C VAL A 55 -13.32 -0.06 -6.70
N ALA A 56 -13.44 -0.94 -7.69
CA ALA A 56 -12.56 -2.11 -7.79
C ALA A 56 -11.08 -1.73 -7.95
N LEU A 57 -10.81 -0.73 -8.81
CA LEU A 57 -9.44 -0.21 -9.00
C LEU A 57 -8.85 0.29 -7.68
N GLY A 58 -9.59 1.11 -6.94
CA GLY A 58 -9.13 1.65 -5.66
C GLY A 58 -9.04 0.60 -4.55
N THR A 59 -9.99 -0.35 -4.48
CA THR A 59 -10.00 -1.43 -3.48
C THR A 59 -8.76 -2.32 -3.62
N VAL A 60 -8.43 -2.73 -4.85
CA VAL A 60 -7.22 -3.54 -5.09
C VAL A 60 -5.95 -2.72 -4.88
N ALA A 61 -5.93 -1.45 -5.31
CA ALA A 61 -4.77 -0.57 -5.14
C ALA A 61 -4.42 -0.26 -3.69
N ASP A 62 -5.41 -0.29 -2.79
CA ASP A 62 -5.26 -0.07 -1.34
C ASP A 62 -4.80 -1.33 -0.58
N VAL A 63 -4.75 -2.48 -1.27
CA VAL A 63 -4.27 -3.78 -0.73
C VAL A 63 -5.09 -4.26 0.47
N VAL A 64 -6.38 -3.93 0.52
CA VAL A 64 -7.29 -4.48 1.54
C VAL A 64 -7.63 -5.94 1.23
N PRO A 65 -7.97 -6.76 2.24
CA PRO A 65 -8.37 -8.16 2.02
C PRO A 65 -9.53 -8.28 1.04
N LEU A 66 -9.37 -9.11 0.01
CA LEU A 66 -10.39 -9.37 -1.00
C LEU A 66 -11.36 -10.47 -0.53
N VAL A 67 -12.00 -10.22 0.60
CA VAL A 67 -13.03 -11.08 1.21
C VAL A 67 -14.35 -10.32 1.29
N ASP A 68 -15.44 -11.04 1.55
CA ASP A 68 -16.78 -10.48 1.77
C ASP A 68 -17.16 -9.40 0.74
N GLU A 69 -17.55 -8.19 1.16
CA GLU A 69 -17.96 -7.11 0.27
C GLU A 69 -16.87 -6.67 -0.70
N ASN A 70 -15.61 -6.62 -0.27
CA ASN A 70 -14.48 -6.28 -1.15
C ASN A 70 -14.36 -7.27 -2.31
N ARG A 71 -14.54 -8.58 -2.06
CA ARG A 71 -14.52 -9.60 -3.10
C ARG A 71 -15.64 -9.38 -4.12
N VAL A 72 -16.86 -9.15 -3.65
CA VAL A 72 -18.03 -8.88 -4.52
C VAL A 72 -17.78 -7.65 -5.38
N ILE A 73 -17.37 -6.54 -4.76
CA ILE A 73 -17.06 -5.28 -5.45
C ILE A 73 -15.99 -5.48 -6.53
N VAL A 74 -14.90 -6.17 -6.20
CA VAL A 74 -13.79 -6.38 -7.14
C VAL A 74 -14.19 -7.32 -8.27
N SER A 75 -14.90 -8.40 -7.99
CA SER A 75 -15.36 -9.36 -9.00
C SER A 75 -16.24 -8.69 -10.07
N PHE A 76 -17.27 -7.94 -9.67
CA PHE A 76 -18.13 -7.22 -10.62
C PHE A 76 -17.42 -5.99 -11.22
N GLY A 77 -16.59 -5.32 -10.45
CA GLY A 77 -15.85 -4.14 -10.91
C GLY A 77 -14.83 -4.47 -12.00
N ILE A 78 -14.15 -5.61 -11.94
CA ILE A 78 -13.24 -6.08 -12.99
C ILE A 78 -13.99 -6.24 -14.33
N GLN A 79 -15.18 -6.83 -14.31
CA GLN A 79 -16.02 -6.95 -15.51
C GLN A 79 -16.40 -5.56 -16.07
N LYS A 80 -16.70 -4.62 -15.18
CA LYS A 80 -17.03 -3.24 -15.55
C LYS A 80 -15.81 -2.48 -16.09
N ILE A 81 -14.60 -2.71 -15.58
CA ILE A 81 -13.35 -2.14 -16.12
C ILE A 81 -13.18 -2.50 -17.58
N MET A 82 -13.40 -3.76 -17.95
CA MET A 82 -13.24 -4.26 -19.33
C MET A 82 -14.19 -3.56 -20.32
N SER A 83 -15.33 -3.07 -19.86
CA SER A 83 -16.34 -2.37 -20.66
C SER A 83 -16.49 -0.89 -20.31
N THR A 84 -15.49 -0.29 -19.65
CA THR A 84 -15.59 1.08 -19.16
C THR A 84 -15.79 2.12 -20.28
N ALA A 85 -16.74 3.01 -20.11
CA ALA A 85 -16.95 4.17 -20.96
C ALA A 85 -16.01 5.33 -20.60
N ASN A 86 -15.33 5.28 -19.47
CA ASN A 86 -14.43 6.35 -19.04
C ASN A 86 -13.16 6.38 -19.90
N VAL A 87 -12.91 7.54 -20.49
CA VAL A 87 -11.81 7.77 -21.43
C VAL A 87 -10.46 7.50 -20.78
N GLY A 88 -10.21 8.01 -19.58
CA GLY A 88 -8.92 7.86 -18.91
C GLY A 88 -8.59 6.41 -18.55
N ARG A 89 -9.56 5.64 -18.02
CA ARG A 89 -9.36 4.21 -17.73
C ARG A 89 -9.12 3.40 -19.01
N ARG A 90 -9.87 3.69 -20.09
CA ARG A 90 -9.65 3.05 -21.39
C ARG A 90 -8.24 3.33 -21.92
N LYS A 91 -7.79 4.59 -21.89
CA LYS A 91 -6.42 4.98 -22.31
C LYS A 91 -5.33 4.33 -21.46
N LEU A 92 -5.56 4.18 -20.15
CA LEU A 92 -4.64 3.45 -19.27
C LEU A 92 -4.52 1.97 -19.68
N MET A 93 -5.64 1.31 -19.98
CA MET A 93 -5.65 -0.08 -20.44
C MET A 93 -4.96 -0.21 -21.81
N GLU A 94 -5.28 0.65 -22.77
CA GLU A 94 -4.66 0.68 -24.11
C GLU A 94 -3.13 0.80 -23.99
N ASN A 95 -2.65 1.75 -23.22
CA ASN A 95 -1.22 1.99 -23.05
C ASN A 95 -0.48 0.88 -22.33
N CYS A 96 -1.18 0.13 -21.47
CA CYS A 96 -0.65 -1.06 -20.80
C CYS A 96 -0.79 -2.34 -21.64
N ASN A 97 -1.31 -2.29 -22.86
CA ASN A 97 -1.58 -3.43 -23.74
C ASN A 97 -2.60 -4.44 -23.16
N TYR A 98 -3.65 -3.93 -22.50
CA TYR A 98 -4.73 -4.72 -21.89
C TYR A 98 -6.10 -4.50 -22.54
N SER A 99 -6.19 -3.85 -23.72
CA SER A 99 -7.47 -3.61 -24.42
C SER A 99 -8.25 -4.90 -24.74
N ASN A 100 -7.54 -5.99 -25.01
CA ASN A 100 -8.12 -7.27 -25.43
C ASN A 100 -7.61 -8.45 -24.57
N LYS A 101 -7.11 -8.16 -23.36
CA LYS A 101 -6.65 -9.19 -22.42
C LYS A 101 -7.56 -9.25 -21.21
N PRO A 102 -7.70 -10.41 -20.59
CA PRO A 102 -8.43 -10.51 -19.34
C PRO A 102 -7.74 -9.65 -18.27
N ILE A 103 -8.54 -8.91 -17.52
CA ILE A 103 -8.10 -8.14 -16.36
C ILE A 103 -8.41 -8.98 -15.11
N THR A 104 -7.44 -9.01 -14.20
CA THR A 104 -7.55 -9.68 -12.90
C THR A 104 -7.18 -8.70 -11.79
N SER A 105 -7.39 -9.06 -10.53
CA SER A 105 -6.89 -8.31 -9.38
C SER A 105 -5.37 -8.11 -9.47
N TRP A 106 -4.63 -9.12 -9.95
CA TRP A 106 -3.19 -8.99 -10.22
C TRP A 106 -2.89 -7.87 -11.24
N THR A 107 -3.63 -7.83 -12.35
CA THR A 107 -3.47 -6.76 -13.35
C THR A 107 -3.68 -5.37 -12.75
N ILE A 108 -4.70 -5.24 -11.91
CA ILE A 108 -4.96 -3.97 -11.23
C ILE A 108 -3.80 -3.64 -10.27
N GLY A 109 -3.42 -4.57 -9.39
CA GLY A 109 -2.43 -4.34 -8.34
C GLY A 109 -1.00 -4.12 -8.87
N PHE A 110 -0.61 -4.81 -9.95
CA PHE A 110 0.77 -4.79 -10.44
C PHE A 110 0.98 -4.04 -11.76
N VAL A 111 -0.10 -3.71 -12.49
CA VAL A 111 0.02 -2.97 -13.74
C VAL A 111 -0.62 -1.58 -13.65
N PHE A 112 -1.88 -1.46 -13.25
CA PHE A 112 -2.58 -0.18 -13.28
C PHE A 112 -2.29 0.68 -12.04
N ALA A 113 -2.46 0.12 -10.85
CA ALA A 113 -2.29 0.83 -9.59
C ALA A 113 -0.88 1.44 -9.41
N PRO A 114 0.24 0.76 -9.76
CA PRO A 114 1.56 1.35 -9.63
C PRO A 114 1.76 2.63 -10.47
N ARG A 115 1.12 2.74 -11.64
CA ARG A 115 1.17 3.93 -12.49
C ARG A 115 0.39 5.10 -11.89
N ILE A 116 -0.81 4.81 -11.40
CA ILE A 116 -1.66 5.80 -10.70
C ILE A 116 -0.96 6.29 -9.44
N ASN A 117 -0.42 5.36 -8.65
CA ASN A 117 0.24 5.66 -7.38
C ASN A 117 1.58 6.41 -7.57
N ALA A 118 2.25 6.25 -8.71
CA ALA A 118 3.49 6.95 -9.01
C ALA A 118 3.32 8.48 -9.00
N ALA A 119 2.17 8.99 -9.48
CA ALA A 119 1.86 10.42 -9.42
C ALA A 119 1.93 10.99 -8.00
N GLY A 120 1.41 10.27 -7.00
CA GLY A 120 1.46 10.70 -5.61
C GLY A 120 2.80 10.48 -4.90
N ARG A 121 3.74 9.78 -5.54
CA ARG A 121 5.06 9.48 -4.98
C ARG A 121 6.18 10.33 -5.55
N ILE A 122 6.17 10.55 -6.87
CA ILE A 122 7.22 11.26 -7.61
C ILE A 122 6.71 12.62 -8.10
N GLY A 123 5.44 12.71 -8.49
CA GLY A 123 4.82 13.86 -9.11
C GLY A 123 3.67 14.45 -8.30
N ASP A 124 2.57 14.76 -8.99
CA ASP A 124 1.36 15.36 -8.43
C ASP A 124 0.17 14.41 -8.53
N ALA A 125 -0.34 13.97 -7.39
CA ALA A 125 -1.51 13.07 -7.31
C ALA A 125 -2.76 13.59 -8.04
N ARG A 126 -2.91 14.92 -8.22
CA ARG A 126 -4.02 15.53 -8.95
C ARG A 126 -4.09 15.08 -10.41
N ILE A 127 -2.94 14.74 -11.01
CA ILE A 127 -2.85 14.22 -12.38
C ILE A 127 -3.59 12.87 -12.50
N ALA A 128 -3.44 11.99 -11.50
CA ALA A 128 -4.16 10.73 -11.47
C ALA A 128 -5.69 10.94 -11.32
N VAL A 129 -6.12 11.89 -10.48
CA VAL A 129 -7.54 12.26 -10.38
C VAL A 129 -8.04 12.79 -11.74
N ARG A 130 -7.26 13.65 -12.41
CA ARG A 130 -7.62 14.18 -13.71
C ARG A 130 -7.78 13.08 -14.76
N LEU A 131 -6.89 12.08 -14.79
CA LEU A 131 -7.04 10.92 -15.67
C LEU A 131 -8.38 10.21 -15.45
N LEU A 132 -8.74 9.98 -14.18
CA LEU A 132 -9.95 9.23 -13.85
C LEU A 132 -11.26 9.99 -14.08
N THR A 133 -11.17 11.32 -14.29
CA THR A 133 -12.35 12.20 -14.44
C THR A 133 -12.46 12.89 -15.80
N THR A 134 -11.43 12.86 -16.65
CA THR A 134 -11.46 13.49 -17.97
C THR A 134 -12.35 12.74 -18.96
N TYR A 135 -12.94 13.50 -19.89
CA TYR A 135 -13.68 13.01 -21.06
C TYR A 135 -12.93 13.31 -22.37
N ASP A 136 -11.78 13.97 -22.29
CA ASP A 136 -10.94 14.32 -23.43
C ASP A 136 -9.91 13.23 -23.71
N GLU A 137 -9.89 12.70 -24.94
CA GLU A 137 -8.99 11.60 -25.33
C GLU A 137 -7.53 12.04 -25.44
N GLU A 138 -7.27 13.25 -25.93
CA GLU A 138 -5.92 13.77 -26.06
C GLU A 138 -5.31 14.06 -24.68
N GLU A 139 -6.08 14.70 -23.80
CA GLU A 139 -5.69 14.91 -22.42
C GLU A 139 -5.40 13.58 -21.69
N ALA A 140 -6.30 12.60 -21.80
CA ALA A 140 -6.12 11.29 -21.18
C ALA A 140 -4.85 10.60 -21.66
N ASN A 141 -4.58 10.65 -22.98
CA ASN A 141 -3.38 10.05 -23.56
C ASN A 141 -2.11 10.72 -23.03
N ASN A 142 -2.08 12.05 -22.97
CA ASN A 142 -0.94 12.81 -22.44
C ASN A 142 -0.68 12.48 -20.97
N ILE A 143 -1.73 12.38 -20.16
CA ILE A 143 -1.62 12.00 -18.75
C ILE A 143 -1.09 10.57 -18.60
N VAL A 144 -1.58 9.61 -19.37
CA VAL A 144 -1.11 8.21 -19.29
C VAL A 144 0.37 8.10 -19.63
N VAL A 145 0.85 8.84 -20.64
CA VAL A 145 2.29 8.89 -20.97
C VAL A 145 3.10 9.44 -19.79
N LEU A 146 2.63 10.52 -19.17
CA LEU A 146 3.27 11.10 -18.00
C LEU A 146 3.33 10.09 -16.83
N LEU A 147 2.21 9.46 -16.48
CA LEU A 147 2.15 8.45 -15.40
C LEU A 147 3.08 7.26 -15.66
N ASN A 148 3.23 6.83 -16.91
CA ASN A 148 4.19 5.79 -17.26
C ASN A 148 5.64 6.22 -17.01
N ASN A 149 5.98 7.46 -17.36
CA ASN A 149 7.33 8.00 -17.15
C ASN A 149 7.62 8.14 -15.65
N GLU A 150 6.67 8.65 -14.87
CA GLU A 150 6.79 8.73 -13.41
C GLU A 150 6.93 7.34 -12.76
N ASN A 151 6.17 6.34 -13.24
CA ASN A 151 6.30 4.98 -12.73
C ASN A 151 7.66 4.35 -13.10
N LYS A 152 8.21 4.61 -14.30
CA LYS A 152 9.56 4.17 -14.67
C LYS A 152 10.62 4.83 -13.78
N LEU A 153 10.50 6.14 -13.55
CA LEU A 153 11.40 6.87 -12.66
C LEU A 153 11.32 6.33 -11.23
N ARG A 154 10.11 6.09 -10.72
CA ARG A 154 9.93 5.46 -9.42
C ARG A 154 10.63 4.10 -9.34
N GLN A 155 10.51 3.26 -10.37
CA GLN A 155 11.13 1.93 -10.40
C GLN A 155 12.66 2.01 -10.44
N SER A 156 13.25 2.91 -11.25
CA SER A 156 14.70 3.08 -11.26
C SER A 156 15.24 3.60 -9.93
N THR A 157 14.57 4.61 -9.35
CA THR A 157 14.93 5.14 -8.03
C THR A 157 14.79 4.08 -6.92
N GLU A 158 13.76 3.22 -7.00
CA GLU A 158 13.58 2.09 -6.07
C GLU A 158 14.75 1.10 -6.13
N VAL A 159 15.18 0.74 -7.34
CA VAL A 159 16.32 -0.17 -7.54
C VAL A 159 17.63 0.44 -7.02
N GLU A 160 17.88 1.72 -7.29
CA GLU A 160 19.06 2.44 -6.82
C GLU A 160 19.12 2.48 -5.28
N ILE A 161 18.04 2.93 -4.63
CA ILE A 161 17.97 3.01 -3.16
C ILE A 161 18.08 1.60 -2.54
N LEU A 162 17.42 0.59 -3.11
CA LEU A 162 17.47 -0.78 -2.61
C LEU A 162 18.91 -1.32 -2.67
N SER A 163 19.59 -1.12 -3.79
CA SER A 163 20.98 -1.57 -3.97
C SER A 163 21.93 -0.91 -2.95
N GLU A 164 21.77 0.39 -2.75
CA GLU A 164 22.58 1.14 -1.78
C GLU A 164 22.29 0.69 -0.34
N ALA A 165 21.01 0.57 0.04
CA ALA A 165 20.61 0.14 1.37
C ALA A 165 21.11 -1.29 1.69
N VAL A 166 20.97 -2.22 0.73
CA VAL A 166 21.50 -3.59 0.87
C VAL A 166 23.03 -3.57 1.01
N SER A 167 23.74 -2.76 0.23
CA SER A 167 25.21 -2.63 0.33
C SER A 167 25.62 -2.12 1.72
N ILE A 168 24.89 -1.15 2.29
CA ILE A 168 25.16 -0.65 3.65
C ILE A 168 24.97 -1.77 4.69
N ILE A 169 23.84 -2.51 4.60
CA ILE A 169 23.55 -3.59 5.55
C ILE A 169 24.59 -4.71 5.46
N ASP A 170 24.92 -5.15 4.24
CA ASP A 170 25.81 -6.29 4.03
C ASP A 170 27.30 -5.95 4.29
N SER A 171 27.67 -4.66 4.32
CA SER A 171 29.05 -4.21 4.59
C SER A 171 29.42 -4.14 6.07
N ASP A 172 28.44 -4.19 6.99
CA ASP A 172 28.66 -4.07 8.43
C ASP A 172 27.82 -5.10 9.19
N GLU A 173 28.48 -6.10 9.76
CA GLU A 173 27.85 -7.17 10.55
C GLU A 173 27.00 -6.66 11.72
N SER A 174 27.18 -5.41 12.17
CA SER A 174 26.36 -4.85 13.24
C SER A 174 24.89 -4.76 12.84
N TYR A 175 24.59 -4.49 11.56
CA TYR A 175 23.20 -4.49 11.05
C TYR A 175 22.56 -5.88 11.11
N LEU A 176 23.33 -6.94 10.86
CA LEU A 176 22.78 -8.30 10.90
C LEU A 176 22.46 -8.75 12.33
N LYS A 177 23.12 -8.16 13.33
CA LYS A 177 22.83 -8.41 14.76
C LYS A 177 21.63 -7.61 15.26
N ASP A 178 21.33 -6.47 14.67
CA ASP A 178 20.18 -5.64 15.00
C ASP A 178 18.87 -6.38 14.69
N LYS A 179 17.89 -6.25 15.57
CA LYS A 179 16.51 -6.76 15.35
C LYS A 179 15.68 -5.79 14.52
N VAL A 180 15.98 -4.49 14.56
CA VAL A 180 15.38 -3.44 13.74
C VAL A 180 16.47 -2.79 12.89
N LEU A 181 16.31 -2.89 11.57
CA LEU A 181 17.27 -2.31 10.63
C LEU A 181 17.06 -0.80 10.49
N ILE A 182 18.01 0.00 10.93
CA ILE A 182 17.99 1.46 10.80
C ILE A 182 19.06 1.86 9.77
N VAL A 183 18.64 2.18 8.56
CA VAL A 183 19.56 2.50 7.46
C VAL A 183 19.30 3.90 6.95
N ALA A 184 20.33 4.68 6.73
CA ALA A 184 20.25 6.05 6.29
C ALA A 184 21.14 6.32 5.08
N GLY A 185 20.57 6.93 4.05
CA GLY A 185 21.29 7.36 2.86
C GLY A 185 21.07 8.85 2.57
N GLU A 186 21.94 9.39 1.71
CA GLU A 186 21.89 10.80 1.33
C GLU A 186 20.85 11.01 0.23
N LYS A 187 19.93 11.97 0.43
CA LYS A 187 18.97 12.42 -0.59
C LYS A 187 18.11 11.32 -1.23
N TRP A 188 17.86 10.25 -0.52
CA TRP A 188 16.92 9.24 -0.98
C TRP A 188 15.51 9.82 -1.15
N HIS A 189 14.82 9.46 -2.20
CA HIS A 189 13.52 10.04 -2.51
C HIS A 189 12.45 9.60 -1.49
N HIS A 190 11.85 10.56 -0.77
CA HIS A 190 10.89 10.30 0.31
C HIS A 190 9.68 9.46 -0.12
N GLY A 191 9.17 9.68 -1.33
CA GLY A 191 8.04 8.91 -1.88
C GLY A 191 8.38 7.45 -2.21
N VAL A 192 9.69 7.09 -2.18
CA VAL A 192 10.17 5.76 -2.58
C VAL A 192 10.73 4.96 -1.41
N ILE A 193 11.36 5.60 -0.41
CA ILE A 193 11.98 4.89 0.73
C ILE A 193 11.03 3.94 1.45
N GLY A 194 9.72 4.25 1.51
CA GLY A 194 8.72 3.36 2.12
C GLY A 194 8.50 2.06 1.34
N ILE A 195 8.66 2.08 0.00
CA ILE A 195 8.59 0.87 -0.83
C ILE A 195 9.84 0.03 -0.59
N VAL A 196 11.01 0.69 -0.57
CA VAL A 196 12.28 0.01 -0.32
C VAL A 196 12.32 -0.59 1.10
N ALA A 197 11.79 0.13 2.11
CA ALA A 197 11.66 -0.41 3.46
C ALA A 197 10.86 -1.72 3.49
N SER A 198 9.74 -1.83 2.74
CA SER A 198 9.01 -3.09 2.61
C SER A 198 9.89 -4.21 2.04
N ARG A 199 10.64 -3.93 0.95
CA ARG A 199 11.53 -4.95 0.34
C ARG A 199 12.69 -5.37 1.24
N ILE A 200 13.23 -4.45 2.04
CA ILE A 200 14.26 -4.78 3.04
C ILE A 200 13.65 -5.66 4.13
N THR A 201 12.46 -5.30 4.63
CA THR A 201 11.74 -6.10 5.62
C THR A 201 11.45 -7.51 5.10
N GLU A 202 10.99 -7.65 3.85
CA GLU A 202 10.78 -8.95 3.20
C GLU A 202 12.08 -9.75 3.06
N LYS A 203 13.18 -9.09 2.63
CA LYS A 203 14.47 -9.76 2.40
C LYS A 203 15.12 -10.28 3.68
N TYR A 204 15.12 -9.48 4.74
CA TYR A 204 15.82 -9.81 6.00
C TYR A 204 14.89 -10.33 7.09
N HIS A 205 13.57 -10.29 6.85
CA HIS A 205 12.51 -10.64 7.79
C HIS A 205 12.66 -9.93 9.15
N LYS A 206 12.97 -8.64 9.08
CA LYS A 206 13.16 -7.74 10.23
C LYS A 206 12.40 -6.44 10.02
N PRO A 207 11.89 -5.80 11.08
CA PRO A 207 11.44 -4.42 10.99
C PRO A 207 12.57 -3.54 10.42
N CYS A 208 12.21 -2.60 9.56
CA CYS A 208 13.18 -1.73 8.90
C CYS A 208 12.68 -0.29 8.86
N ILE A 209 13.55 0.66 9.16
CA ILE A 209 13.31 2.09 8.93
C ILE A 209 14.42 2.62 8.04
N LEU A 210 14.04 3.12 6.86
CA LEU A 210 14.96 3.81 5.96
C LEU A 210 14.83 5.31 6.12
N PHE A 211 15.97 5.98 6.25
CA PHE A 211 16.05 7.43 6.38
C PHE A 211 16.70 8.07 5.17
N SER A 212 16.06 9.11 4.64
CA SER A 212 16.69 10.06 3.73
C SER A 212 17.28 11.22 4.53
N LYS A 213 18.58 11.44 4.43
CA LYS A 213 19.26 12.57 5.08
C LYS A 213 19.27 13.77 4.14
N GLU A 214 18.81 14.90 4.65
CA GLU A 214 18.86 16.22 4.02
C GLU A 214 19.35 17.22 5.06
N ASP A 215 20.57 17.71 4.91
CA ASP A 215 21.26 18.56 5.89
C ASP A 215 21.29 17.90 7.29
N MET A 216 20.67 18.56 8.29
CA MET A 216 20.62 18.08 9.68
C MET A 216 19.36 17.24 9.99
N ILE A 217 18.54 16.99 9.01
CA ILE A 217 17.25 16.29 9.19
C ILE A 217 17.25 14.96 8.45
N ALA A 218 16.82 13.91 9.12
CA ALA A 218 16.56 12.62 8.54
C ALA A 218 15.06 12.32 8.56
N LYS A 219 14.46 12.17 7.39
CA LYS A 219 13.06 11.75 7.25
C LYS A 219 13.00 10.27 6.98
N GLY A 220 12.29 9.53 7.83
CA GLY A 220 12.23 8.09 7.80
C GLY A 220 10.88 7.52 7.38
N SER A 221 10.93 6.35 6.77
CA SER A 221 9.76 5.51 6.54
C SER A 221 10.06 4.09 6.99
N GLY A 222 9.23 3.57 7.90
CA GLY A 222 9.40 2.25 8.49
C GLY A 222 8.36 1.25 8.03
N ARG A 223 8.77 -0.02 8.04
CA ARG A 223 7.92 -1.19 7.87
C ARG A 223 8.24 -2.20 8.94
N SER A 224 7.24 -2.96 9.35
CA SER A 224 7.36 -3.95 10.41
C SER A 224 7.00 -5.35 9.94
N ILE A 225 7.27 -6.31 10.81
CA ILE A 225 6.83 -7.71 10.72
C ILE A 225 5.71 -7.93 11.74
N GLU A 226 4.99 -9.04 11.59
CA GLU A 226 4.04 -9.49 12.60
C GLU A 226 4.72 -9.67 13.95
N GLY A 227 4.05 -9.30 15.04
CA GLY A 227 4.58 -9.38 16.40
C GLY A 227 5.41 -8.18 16.85
N PHE A 228 5.74 -7.22 15.96
CA PHE A 228 6.43 -5.99 16.37
C PHE A 228 5.62 -4.74 16.03
N ASP A 229 5.02 -4.13 17.03
CA ASP A 229 4.28 -2.87 16.89
C ASP A 229 5.25 -1.69 16.74
N LEU A 230 5.47 -1.29 15.48
CA LEU A 230 6.38 -0.20 15.15
C LEU A 230 5.96 1.14 15.78
N PHE A 231 4.66 1.40 15.89
CA PHE A 231 4.18 2.65 16.49
C PHE A 231 4.51 2.70 17.99
N LYS A 232 4.35 1.61 18.73
CA LYS A 232 4.75 1.55 20.16
C LYS A 232 6.25 1.70 20.32
N ALA A 233 7.04 1.08 19.43
CA ALA A 233 8.50 1.24 19.42
C ALA A 233 8.90 2.72 19.23
N LEU A 234 8.23 3.44 18.30
CA LEU A 234 8.47 4.87 18.14
C LEU A 234 8.03 5.71 19.35
N CYS A 235 6.92 5.33 20.02
CA CYS A 235 6.51 5.96 21.26
C CYS A 235 7.57 5.80 22.36
N HIS A 236 8.22 4.64 22.44
CA HIS A 236 9.34 4.40 23.38
C HIS A 236 10.55 5.30 23.08
N CYS A 237 10.82 5.57 21.80
CA CYS A 237 11.94 6.41 21.36
C CYS A 237 11.59 7.90 21.24
N ARG A 238 10.44 8.35 21.77
CA ARG A 238 9.85 9.68 21.53
C ARG A 238 10.81 10.85 21.77
N GLU A 239 11.69 10.75 22.76
CA GLU A 239 12.62 11.82 23.14
C GLU A 239 13.66 12.12 22.04
N LEU A 240 13.90 11.17 21.12
CA LEU A 240 14.86 11.31 20.02
C LEU A 240 14.19 11.68 18.69
N ILE A 241 12.86 11.77 18.65
CA ILE A 241 12.08 11.94 17.43
C ILE A 241 11.37 13.29 17.44
N ASP A 242 11.51 14.08 16.37
CA ASP A 242 10.83 15.37 16.23
C ASP A 242 9.33 15.19 15.92
N LYS A 243 9.03 14.28 14.98
CA LYS A 243 7.65 13.96 14.55
C LYS A 243 7.57 12.49 14.14
N PHE A 244 6.49 11.85 14.48
CA PHE A 244 6.17 10.52 13.95
C PHE A 244 4.66 10.29 13.89
N GLY A 245 4.27 9.31 13.08
CA GLY A 245 2.90 8.84 12.95
C GLY A 245 2.85 7.55 12.16
N GLY A 246 1.81 6.76 12.38
CA GLY A 246 1.66 5.47 11.72
C GLY A 246 0.79 4.51 12.48
N HIS A 247 1.01 3.25 12.27
CA HIS A 247 0.33 2.14 12.92
C HIS A 247 1.33 0.97 13.12
N GLU A 248 0.87 -0.14 13.62
CA GLU A 248 1.67 -1.32 13.97
C GLU A 248 2.69 -1.71 12.87
N LEU A 249 2.26 -1.79 11.61
CA LEU A 249 3.07 -2.31 10.50
C LEU A 249 3.81 -1.24 9.67
N ALA A 250 3.45 0.02 9.80
CA ALA A 250 4.08 1.08 9.02
C ALA A 250 4.06 2.44 9.74
N ALA A 251 5.16 3.17 9.63
CA ALA A 251 5.26 4.49 10.24
C ALA A 251 6.14 5.43 9.42
N GLY A 252 5.87 6.73 9.55
CA GLY A 252 6.73 7.80 9.08
C GLY A 252 7.24 8.62 10.25
N LEU A 253 8.48 9.10 10.18
CA LEU A 253 9.10 9.87 11.27
C LEU A 253 10.14 10.86 10.74
N THR A 254 10.48 11.82 11.60
CA THR A 254 11.56 12.78 11.36
C THR A 254 12.45 12.81 12.60
N VAL A 255 13.76 12.75 12.39
CA VAL A 255 14.78 12.70 13.44
C VAL A 255 15.93 13.63 13.04
N SER A 256 16.59 14.28 14.02
CA SER A 256 17.88 14.92 13.75
C SER A 256 18.93 13.89 13.35
N VAL A 257 19.77 14.20 12.36
CA VAL A 257 20.86 13.31 11.93
C VAL A 257 21.75 12.92 13.11
N ASP A 258 22.02 13.84 14.03
CA ASP A 258 22.85 13.60 15.22
C ASP A 258 22.22 12.57 16.17
N ASN A 259 20.88 12.44 16.16
CA ASN A 259 20.17 11.49 17.01
C ASN A 259 20.10 10.07 16.42
N LEU A 260 20.42 9.86 15.14
CA LEU A 260 20.29 8.55 14.49
C LEU A 260 21.03 7.41 15.21
N PRO A 261 22.28 7.59 15.69
CA PRO A 261 22.96 6.52 16.41
C PRO A 261 22.29 6.15 17.73
N ALA A 262 21.83 7.15 18.49
CA ALA A 262 21.12 6.95 19.75
C ALA A 262 19.74 6.30 19.50
N PHE A 263 19.02 6.73 18.45
CA PHE A 263 17.77 6.15 18.02
C PHE A 263 17.92 4.69 17.62
N ARG A 264 18.94 4.33 16.79
CA ARG A 264 19.22 2.94 16.41
C ARG A 264 19.46 2.06 17.64
N LYS A 265 20.22 2.54 18.61
CA LYS A 265 20.46 1.82 19.85
C LYS A 265 19.19 1.60 20.65
N MET A 266 18.45 2.68 20.93
CA MET A 266 17.24 2.63 21.78
C MET A 266 16.14 1.75 21.20
N ILE A 267 15.88 1.82 19.89
CA ILE A 267 14.85 1.00 19.26
C ILE A 267 15.24 -0.48 19.24
N ASN A 268 16.53 -0.81 19.12
CA ASN A 268 16.99 -2.19 19.18
C ASN A 268 16.96 -2.74 20.61
N GLU A 269 17.30 -1.96 21.65
CA GLU A 269 17.12 -2.34 23.05
C GLU A 269 15.63 -2.62 23.36
N TYR A 270 14.71 -1.83 22.81
CA TYR A 270 13.27 -2.10 22.91
C TYR A 270 12.89 -3.40 22.18
N ALA A 271 13.37 -3.59 20.97
CA ALA A 271 13.10 -4.78 20.17
C ALA A 271 13.64 -6.06 20.83
N ASP A 272 14.79 -5.99 21.51
CA ASP A 272 15.36 -7.10 22.27
C ASP A 272 14.45 -7.58 23.40
N SER A 273 13.66 -6.69 23.98
CA SER A 273 12.68 -7.01 25.02
C SER A 273 11.38 -7.62 24.50
N ILE A 274 11.09 -7.51 23.21
CA ILE A 274 9.80 -7.90 22.59
C ILE A 274 9.95 -9.08 21.64
N LEU A 275 10.94 -9.03 20.71
CA LEU A 275 11.13 -10.03 19.67
C LEU A 275 12.04 -11.17 20.13
N ASN A 276 11.65 -12.39 19.78
CA ASN A 276 12.50 -13.57 19.86
C ASN A 276 13.06 -13.92 18.48
N GLU A 277 14.05 -14.80 18.40
CA GLU A 277 14.61 -15.28 17.13
C GLU A 277 13.55 -15.94 16.23
N GLU A 278 12.61 -16.66 16.83
CA GLU A 278 11.51 -17.33 16.11
C GLU A 278 10.55 -16.36 15.41
N ASP A 279 10.38 -15.15 15.96
CA ASP A 279 9.52 -14.11 15.37
C ASP A 279 10.12 -13.53 14.06
N MET A 280 11.44 -13.67 13.88
CA MET A 280 12.17 -13.21 12.69
C MET A 280 12.39 -14.32 11.66
N ILE A 281 11.77 -15.48 11.83
CA ILE A 281 11.79 -16.56 10.85
C ILE A 281 10.57 -16.45 9.93
N PRO A 282 10.76 -16.41 8.59
CA PRO A 282 9.64 -16.40 7.65
C PRO A 282 8.72 -17.60 7.87
N LYS A 283 7.43 -17.34 8.04
CA LYS A 283 6.41 -18.38 8.17
C LYS A 283 5.69 -18.56 6.83
N LEU A 284 5.45 -19.80 6.43
CA LEU A 284 4.58 -20.14 5.32
C LEU A 284 3.21 -20.51 5.88
N GLU A 285 2.22 -19.68 5.60
CA GLU A 285 0.83 -20.00 5.91
C GLU A 285 0.30 -21.01 4.91
N ILE A 286 -0.37 -22.04 5.41
CA ILE A 286 -0.97 -23.11 4.62
C ILE A 286 -2.48 -23.00 4.77
N ASP A 287 -3.18 -22.62 3.68
CA ASP A 287 -4.63 -22.43 3.68
C ASP A 287 -5.39 -23.74 3.96
N ALA A 288 -4.93 -24.85 3.37
CA ALA A 288 -5.54 -26.17 3.59
C ALA A 288 -4.58 -27.32 3.27
N GLY A 289 -4.73 -28.41 4.02
CA GLY A 289 -4.16 -29.70 3.66
C GLY A 289 -5.08 -30.40 2.65
N ILE A 290 -4.50 -31.06 1.66
CA ILE A 290 -5.25 -31.84 0.67
C ILE A 290 -4.71 -33.26 0.60
N ASP A 291 -5.58 -34.23 0.36
CA ASP A 291 -5.21 -35.59 0.09
C ASP A 291 -4.98 -35.82 -1.42
N ARG A 292 -4.32 -36.93 -1.76
CA ARG A 292 -4.03 -37.26 -3.17
C ARG A 292 -5.29 -37.36 -4.02
N GLU A 293 -6.40 -37.75 -3.42
CA GLU A 293 -7.70 -37.92 -4.09
C GLU A 293 -8.34 -36.58 -4.46
N ASP A 294 -7.97 -35.50 -3.74
CA ASP A 294 -8.44 -34.12 -4.00
C ASP A 294 -7.73 -33.50 -5.23
N LEU A 295 -6.59 -34.07 -5.68
CA LEU A 295 -5.85 -33.57 -6.83
C LEU A 295 -6.53 -34.03 -8.14
N SER A 296 -7.69 -33.44 -8.41
CA SER A 296 -8.44 -33.66 -9.67
C SER A 296 -8.43 -32.39 -10.53
N ILE A 297 -8.50 -32.56 -11.87
CA ILE A 297 -8.62 -31.41 -12.78
C ILE A 297 -9.85 -30.57 -12.43
N LYS A 298 -10.94 -31.24 -12.02
CA LYS A 298 -12.15 -30.54 -11.61
C LYS A 298 -11.89 -29.59 -10.42
N ASN A 299 -11.26 -30.09 -9.35
CA ASN A 299 -10.99 -29.29 -8.16
C ASN A 299 -10.02 -28.14 -8.46
N ILE A 300 -9.03 -28.36 -9.37
CA ILE A 300 -8.13 -27.28 -9.82
C ILE A 300 -8.91 -26.21 -10.61
N MET A 301 -9.86 -26.61 -11.46
CA MET A 301 -10.72 -25.67 -12.19
C MET A 301 -11.66 -24.92 -11.25
N ASP A 302 -12.21 -25.61 -10.25
CA ASP A 302 -13.07 -24.99 -9.23
C ASP A 302 -12.29 -23.95 -8.40
N LEU A 303 -11.03 -24.24 -8.01
CA LEU A 303 -10.13 -23.27 -7.36
C LEU A 303 -9.87 -22.03 -8.23
N ASN A 304 -9.69 -22.20 -9.54
CA ASN A 304 -9.50 -21.09 -10.46
C ASN A 304 -10.76 -20.19 -10.59
N SER A 305 -11.93 -20.66 -10.16
CA SER A 305 -13.17 -19.88 -10.15
C SER A 305 -13.34 -19.04 -8.89
N LEU A 306 -12.51 -19.30 -7.87
CA LEU A 306 -12.45 -18.54 -6.63
C LEU A 306 -11.69 -17.22 -6.83
#